data_0c9106f403bf70a7cab9f06ad033cd37
#
_entry.id   0c9106f403bf70a7cab9f06ad033cd37
#
_cell.length_a   1.000
_cell.length_b   1.000
_cell.length_c   1.000
_cell.angle_alpha   90.00
_cell.angle_beta   90.00
_cell.angle_gamma   90.00
#
_symmetry.space_group_name_H-M   'P 1'
#
loop_
_entity.id
_entity.type
_entity.pdbx_description
1 polymer ?
#
loop_
_entity_poly.entity_id
_entity_poly.type
_entity_poly.pdbx_seq_one_letter_code
_entity_poly.pdbx_strand_id
1 'polypeptide(L)'
;MHNHFTGPTIGRFTHVRGWILAVLCGIPLWPGQSLPAEQEDPETSHTRQWDFDSIAPGTLPSSFVIGTLFDGRPAGEWKILITDRAKSPSQVLAQLQPKGTDQAHKLLLMEGTDSGNIDVEVSYLAVAGKADFGGGLVWHATDDRNYYLLRASSVEQKVRLYRVVKGVQQIVKQLDRPLPANGWHKLRIVQRGCELKALYDDA
;
A
#
# COMPACT_ATOMS: atom_id res chain seq x y z
N MET A 1 -35.67 13.64 -0.75
CA MET A 1 -34.24 14.00 -0.81
C MET A 1 -33.45 12.83 -0.25
N HIS A 2 -32.89 11.98 -1.09
CA HIS A 2 -32.09 10.83 -0.66
C HIS A 2 -30.63 11.26 -0.64
N ASN A 3 -30.08 11.43 0.57
CA ASN A 3 -28.66 11.62 0.78
C ASN A 3 -27.95 10.30 0.46
N HIS A 4 -27.32 10.23 -0.71
CA HIS A 4 -26.39 9.15 -1.04
C HIS A 4 -25.07 9.39 -0.30
N PHE A 5 -24.91 8.72 0.83
CA PHE A 5 -23.61 8.59 1.48
C PHE A 5 -22.68 7.79 0.54
N THR A 6 -21.65 8.46 0.04
CA THR A 6 -20.52 7.78 -0.60
C THR A 6 -19.55 7.38 0.52
N GLY A 7 -19.49 6.09 0.83
CA GLY A 7 -18.76 5.58 1.97
C GLY A 7 -17.22 5.53 1.78
N PRO A 8 -16.50 5.44 2.89
CA PRO A 8 -15.03 5.45 2.93
C PRO A 8 -14.37 4.11 2.56
N THR A 9 -13.15 4.17 2.06
CA THR A 9 -12.21 3.03 2.05
C THR A 9 -11.46 3.03 3.37
N ILE A 10 -11.41 1.89 4.04
CA ILE A 10 -10.87 1.74 5.40
C ILE A 10 -9.65 0.83 5.35
N GLY A 11 -8.54 1.22 5.99
CA GLY A 11 -7.30 0.46 5.98
C GLY A 11 -6.67 0.27 7.36
N ARG A 12 -6.03 -0.88 7.53
CA ARG A 12 -5.14 -1.20 8.64
C ARG A 12 -3.80 -1.66 8.07
N PHE A 13 -2.71 -1.10 8.55
CA PHE A 13 -1.36 -1.50 8.16
C PHE A 13 -0.78 -2.44 9.21
N THR A 14 -0.25 -3.56 8.79
CA THR A 14 0.44 -4.52 9.66
C THR A 14 1.73 -4.99 9.02
N HIS A 15 2.81 -5.00 9.79
CA HIS A 15 4.14 -5.56 9.54
C HIS A 15 4.94 -5.01 8.34
N VAL A 16 6.00 -4.27 8.65
CA VAL A 16 7.12 -4.02 7.74
C VAL A 16 8.35 -4.73 8.29
N ARG A 17 8.87 -5.72 7.57
CA ARG A 17 10.17 -6.34 7.83
C ARG A 17 11.13 -5.92 6.71
N GLY A 18 12.21 -5.25 7.04
CA GLY A 18 13.21 -4.83 6.08
C GLY A 18 14.46 -5.71 6.10
N TRP A 19 14.96 -6.09 4.91
CA TRP A 19 16.24 -6.78 4.71
C TRP A 19 17.02 -6.06 3.60
N ILE A 20 18.28 -5.77 3.82
CA ILE A 20 19.17 -5.19 2.81
C ILE A 20 20.04 -6.32 2.24
N LEU A 21 19.94 -6.59 0.97
CA LEU A 21 20.89 -7.41 0.22
C LEU A 21 21.47 -6.56 -0.91
N ALA A 22 22.77 -6.26 -0.85
CA ALA A 22 23.47 -5.62 -1.94
C ALA A 22 23.87 -6.69 -2.97
N VAL A 23 23.19 -6.72 -4.11
CA VAL A 23 23.60 -7.55 -5.24
C VAL A 23 24.53 -6.75 -6.14
N LEU A 24 25.82 -7.07 -6.11
CA LEU A 24 26.80 -6.66 -7.11
C LEU A 24 26.59 -7.51 -8.38
N CYS A 25 25.83 -7.02 -9.33
CA CYS A 25 25.78 -7.60 -10.66
C CYS A 25 27.04 -7.26 -11.44
N GLY A 26 27.86 -8.24 -11.71
CA GLY A 26 28.81 -8.22 -12.83
C GLY A 26 30.28 -7.90 -12.51
N ILE A 27 30.96 -8.76 -11.76
CA ILE A 27 32.42 -8.88 -11.85
C ILE A 27 32.75 -10.32 -12.29
N PRO A 28 33.50 -10.53 -13.38
CA PRO A 28 33.93 -11.88 -13.77
C PRO A 28 34.92 -12.41 -12.73
N LEU A 29 34.61 -13.55 -12.14
CA LEU A 29 35.47 -14.25 -11.20
C LEU A 29 36.65 -14.88 -11.93
N TRP A 30 37.83 -14.53 -11.47
CA TRP A 30 39.06 -15.23 -11.85
C TRP A 30 39.12 -16.57 -11.11
N PRO A 31 39.53 -17.68 -11.75
CA PRO A 31 39.58 -18.98 -11.07
C PRO A 31 40.63 -18.96 -9.95
N GLY A 32 40.24 -19.21 -8.73
CA GLY A 32 41.08 -19.33 -7.55
C GLY A 32 40.82 -18.37 -6.39
N GLN A 33 39.86 -17.48 -6.47
CA GLN A 33 39.45 -16.64 -5.32
C GLN A 33 38.21 -17.23 -4.65
N SER A 34 38.36 -17.75 -3.45
CA SER A 34 37.27 -17.97 -2.53
C SER A 34 36.77 -16.60 -2.05
N LEU A 35 35.53 -16.29 -2.32
CA LEU A 35 34.86 -15.11 -1.70
C LEU A 35 34.92 -15.28 -0.18
N PRO A 36 35.25 -14.21 0.59
CA PRO A 36 35.03 -14.24 2.01
C PRO A 36 33.54 -14.53 2.25
N ALA A 37 33.26 -15.45 3.18
CA ALA A 37 31.89 -15.66 3.63
C ALA A 37 31.34 -14.31 4.06
N GLU A 38 30.32 -13.84 3.37
CA GLU A 38 29.59 -12.62 3.70
C GLU A 38 29.03 -12.85 5.10
N GLN A 39 29.62 -12.18 6.10
CA GLN A 39 29.05 -12.14 7.43
C GLN A 39 27.71 -11.42 7.26
N GLU A 40 26.62 -12.19 7.32
CA GLU A 40 25.28 -11.62 7.51
C GLU A 40 25.32 -10.90 8.85
N ASP A 41 25.43 -9.57 8.83
CA ASP A 41 25.11 -8.76 10.00
C ASP A 41 23.70 -9.14 10.48
N PRO A 42 23.49 -9.38 11.80
CA PRO A 42 22.17 -9.69 12.29
C PRO A 42 21.29 -8.47 12.10
N GLU A 43 20.61 -8.43 10.95
CA GLU A 43 19.70 -7.35 10.56
C GLU A 43 18.62 -7.19 11.61
N THR A 44 18.61 -6.04 12.24
CA THR A 44 17.57 -5.64 13.17
C THR A 44 16.26 -5.53 12.39
N SER A 45 15.46 -6.58 12.42
CA SER A 45 14.13 -6.59 11.83
C SER A 45 13.24 -5.61 12.59
N HIS A 46 12.96 -4.46 12.00
CA HIS A 46 12.03 -3.49 12.56
C HIS A 46 10.61 -3.80 12.07
N THR A 47 9.76 -4.23 13.00
CA THR A 47 8.32 -4.38 12.74
C THR A 47 7.58 -3.16 13.24
N ARG A 48 6.75 -2.55 12.40
CA ARG A 48 5.83 -1.47 12.77
C ARG A 48 4.40 -1.92 12.49
N GLN A 49 3.48 -1.54 13.38
CA GLN A 49 2.05 -1.82 13.25
C GLN A 49 1.27 -0.56 13.55
N TRP A 50 0.23 -0.32 12.76
CA TRP A 50 -0.72 0.77 12.96
C TRP A 50 -2.13 0.20 13.03
N ASP A 51 -2.75 0.29 14.19
CA ASP A 51 -4.17 -0.03 14.43
C ASP A 51 -5.03 1.23 14.51
N PHE A 52 -4.39 2.40 14.68
CA PHE A 52 -5.00 3.71 14.77
C PHE A 52 -5.84 3.96 16.03
N ASP A 53 -5.97 3.00 16.93
CA ASP A 53 -6.86 3.08 18.10
C ASP A 53 -6.43 4.13 19.13
N SER A 54 -5.15 4.53 19.12
CA SER A 54 -4.60 5.58 19.97
C SER A 54 -4.60 6.99 19.35
N ILE A 55 -5.05 7.12 18.11
CA ILE A 55 -5.04 8.39 17.36
C ILE A 55 -6.37 9.11 17.54
N ALA A 56 -6.34 10.41 17.78
CA ALA A 56 -7.56 11.19 17.93
C ALA A 56 -8.43 11.14 16.66
N PRO A 57 -9.73 10.82 16.77
CA PRO A 57 -10.64 10.82 15.62
C PRO A 57 -10.65 12.18 14.89
N GLY A 58 -10.78 12.16 13.57
CA GLY A 58 -10.73 13.34 12.73
C GLY A 58 -9.33 13.82 12.35
N THR A 59 -8.28 13.23 12.91
CA THR A 59 -6.88 13.61 12.65
C THR A 59 -6.14 12.57 11.80
N LEU A 60 -4.92 12.89 11.40
CA LEU A 60 -3.93 11.97 10.85
C LEU A 60 -2.66 12.02 11.69
N PRO A 61 -1.92 10.91 11.84
CA PRO A 61 -0.58 10.96 12.39
C PRO A 61 0.33 11.87 11.58
N SER A 62 1.22 12.61 12.23
CA SER A 62 2.13 13.57 11.59
C SER A 62 3.15 12.93 10.63
N SER A 63 3.38 11.62 10.76
CA SER A 63 4.25 10.85 9.86
C SER A 63 3.61 10.50 8.51
N PHE A 64 2.34 10.89 8.28
CA PHE A 64 1.64 10.60 7.04
C PHE A 64 1.47 11.87 6.19
N VAL A 65 1.77 11.74 4.90
CA VAL A 65 1.62 12.79 3.89
C VAL A 65 0.57 12.37 2.86
N ILE A 66 -0.36 13.29 2.57
CA ILE A 66 -1.37 13.08 1.54
C ILE A 66 -0.78 13.43 0.17
N GLY A 67 -0.86 12.49 -0.77
CA GLY A 67 -0.46 12.66 -2.16
C GLY A 67 -1.60 12.36 -3.14
N THR A 68 -1.40 12.76 -4.38
CA THR A 68 -2.30 12.44 -5.49
C THR A 68 -1.52 12.25 -6.79
N LEU A 69 -1.84 11.20 -7.54
CA LEU A 69 -1.13 10.91 -8.78
C LEU A 69 -1.25 12.01 -9.84
N PHE A 70 -2.35 12.74 -9.88
CA PHE A 70 -2.59 13.77 -10.89
C PHE A 70 -2.70 15.16 -10.27
N ASP A 71 -1.81 16.06 -10.69
CA ASP A 71 -1.86 17.49 -10.34
C ASP A 71 -3.21 18.12 -10.69
N GLY A 72 -3.69 18.99 -9.81
CA GLY A 72 -4.96 19.70 -10.00
C GLY A 72 -6.22 18.88 -9.73
N ARG A 73 -6.11 17.63 -9.29
CA ARG A 73 -7.23 16.83 -8.83
C ARG A 73 -7.35 16.87 -7.31
N PRO A 74 -8.56 16.68 -6.75
CA PRO A 74 -8.70 16.64 -5.30
C PRO A 74 -7.82 15.56 -4.71
N ALA A 75 -6.92 15.94 -3.82
CA ALA A 75 -6.21 15.01 -2.97
C ALA A 75 -7.20 14.18 -2.15
N GLY A 76 -6.75 13.04 -1.62
CA GLY A 76 -7.58 12.26 -0.72
C GLY A 76 -7.96 13.05 0.53
N GLU A 77 -9.15 12.84 1.05
CA GLU A 77 -9.51 13.24 2.40
C GLU A 77 -9.33 12.05 3.31
N TRP A 78 -8.28 12.06 4.13
CA TRP A 78 -7.91 10.97 4.99
C TRP A 78 -8.03 11.39 6.46
N LYS A 79 -8.68 10.56 7.26
CA LYS A 79 -8.77 10.78 8.72
C LYS A 79 -9.14 9.51 9.47
N ILE A 80 -8.89 9.54 10.76
CA ILE A 80 -9.32 8.48 11.66
C ILE A 80 -10.81 8.62 11.95
N LEU A 81 -11.53 7.52 11.81
CA LEU A 81 -12.96 7.45 12.13
C LEU A 81 -13.22 6.38 13.16
N ILE A 82 -14.22 6.63 14.03
CA ILE A 82 -14.83 5.61 14.89
C ILE A 82 -15.92 4.90 14.08
N THR A 83 -15.91 3.58 14.10
CA THR A 83 -16.92 2.76 13.42
C THR A 83 -17.01 1.37 14.04
N ASP A 84 -18.21 0.82 14.08
CA ASP A 84 -18.50 -0.58 14.47
C ASP A 84 -17.97 -1.61 13.46
N ARG A 85 -17.56 -1.15 12.27
CA ARG A 85 -16.97 -1.99 11.22
C ARG A 85 -15.46 -2.15 11.34
N ALA A 86 -14.83 -1.55 12.34
CA ALA A 86 -13.39 -1.70 12.56
C ALA A 86 -13.00 -3.15 12.87
N LYS A 87 -11.82 -3.56 12.42
CA LYS A 87 -11.23 -4.88 12.80
C LYS A 87 -10.64 -4.89 14.22
N SER A 88 -10.15 -3.75 14.67
CA SER A 88 -9.71 -3.45 16.04
C SER A 88 -10.80 -2.67 16.77
N PRO A 89 -10.68 -2.42 18.08
CA PRO A 89 -11.84 -2.11 18.91
C PRO A 89 -12.76 -1.01 18.44
N SER A 90 -12.30 0.03 17.72
CA SER A 90 -13.24 1.06 17.30
C SER A 90 -12.81 1.98 16.18
N GLN A 91 -11.54 2.02 15.78
CA GLN A 91 -11.05 3.06 14.88
C GLN A 91 -10.46 2.52 13.59
N VAL A 92 -10.53 3.34 12.55
CA VAL A 92 -10.01 3.02 11.21
C VAL A 92 -9.45 4.28 10.56
N LEU A 93 -8.44 4.09 9.73
CA LEU A 93 -8.03 5.11 8.78
C LEU A 93 -8.96 5.06 7.56
N ALA A 94 -9.61 6.17 7.25
CA ALA A 94 -10.59 6.27 6.17
C ALA A 94 -10.21 7.29 5.11
N GLN A 95 -10.41 6.93 3.84
CA GLN A 95 -10.38 7.84 2.70
C GLN A 95 -11.81 8.22 2.34
N LEU A 96 -12.15 9.51 2.41
CA LEU A 96 -13.54 10.01 2.34
C LEU A 96 -13.85 10.83 1.08
N GLN A 97 -12.86 11.20 0.28
CA GLN A 97 -13.06 12.01 -0.92
C GLN A 97 -13.68 11.19 -2.05
N PRO A 98 -14.97 11.40 -2.39
CA PRO A 98 -15.65 10.62 -3.44
C PRO A 98 -15.32 11.10 -4.85
N LYS A 99 -14.77 12.33 -5.00
CA LYS A 99 -14.47 12.92 -6.30
C LYS A 99 -13.15 12.42 -6.84
N GLY A 100 -13.11 12.11 -8.12
CA GLY A 100 -11.93 11.63 -8.82
C GLY A 100 -12.33 10.88 -10.08
N THR A 101 -11.34 10.35 -10.80
CA THR A 101 -11.52 9.40 -11.88
C THR A 101 -10.96 8.05 -11.45
N ASP A 102 -11.27 7.01 -12.19
CA ASP A 102 -10.72 5.66 -12.07
C ASP A 102 -9.18 5.61 -12.17
N GLN A 103 -8.58 6.61 -12.82
CA GLN A 103 -7.13 6.74 -12.97
C GLN A 103 -6.45 7.56 -11.88
N ALA A 104 -7.21 8.23 -11.01
CA ALA A 104 -6.64 9.06 -9.94
C ALA A 104 -6.40 8.24 -8.68
N HIS A 105 -5.14 8.07 -8.32
CA HIS A 105 -4.79 7.44 -7.04
C HIS A 105 -4.77 8.49 -5.93
N LYS A 106 -5.54 8.23 -4.88
CA LYS A 106 -5.53 9.02 -3.64
C LYS A 106 -4.61 8.31 -2.67
N LEU A 107 -3.47 8.92 -2.42
CA LEU A 107 -2.37 8.30 -1.71
C LEU A 107 -2.28 8.82 -0.28
N LEU A 108 -1.91 7.95 0.62
CA LEU A 108 -1.42 8.29 1.93
C LEU A 108 -0.06 7.63 2.07
N LEU A 109 0.98 8.45 2.11
CA LEU A 109 2.37 8.02 2.17
C LEU A 109 2.90 8.19 3.58
N MET A 110 3.73 7.26 4.04
CA MET A 110 4.38 7.35 5.33
C MET A 110 5.85 7.70 5.15
N GLU A 111 6.29 8.76 5.81
CA GLU A 111 7.67 9.20 5.81
C GLU A 111 8.56 8.31 6.69
N GLY A 112 9.86 8.30 6.38
CA GLY A 112 10.86 7.59 7.18
C GLY A 112 10.78 6.06 7.10
N THR A 113 10.28 5.54 5.99
CA THR A 113 10.31 4.12 5.67
C THR A 113 11.16 3.89 4.44
N ASP A 114 12.46 3.74 4.63
CA ASP A 114 13.37 3.32 3.57
C ASP A 114 13.84 1.89 3.84
N SER A 115 13.58 0.99 2.88
CA SER A 115 13.90 -0.42 3.03
C SER A 115 13.96 -1.11 1.67
N GLY A 116 15.09 -1.77 1.39
CA GLY A 116 15.28 -2.55 0.17
C GLY A 116 14.42 -3.82 0.14
N ASN A 117 14.36 -4.53 1.27
CA ASN A 117 13.53 -5.71 1.45
C ASN A 117 12.32 -5.35 2.32
N ILE A 118 11.14 -5.73 1.90
CA ILE A 118 9.90 -5.39 2.61
C ILE A 118 9.00 -6.61 2.76
N ASP A 119 8.22 -6.59 3.84
CA ASP A 119 7.05 -7.44 4.04
C ASP A 119 5.97 -6.52 4.61
N VAL A 120 5.07 -6.07 3.76
CA VAL A 120 4.07 -5.07 4.11
C VAL A 120 2.68 -5.57 3.79
N GLU A 121 1.77 -5.38 4.73
CA GLU A 121 0.39 -5.83 4.65
C GLU A 121 -0.56 -4.70 5.00
N VAL A 122 -1.69 -4.64 4.31
CA VAL A 122 -2.81 -3.76 4.64
C VAL A 122 -4.12 -4.54 4.61
N SER A 123 -4.93 -4.39 5.65
CA SER A 123 -6.33 -4.78 5.59
C SER A 123 -7.17 -3.57 5.17
N TYR A 124 -8.06 -3.76 4.20
CA TYR A 124 -8.95 -2.71 3.73
C TYR A 124 -10.40 -3.19 3.64
N LEU A 125 -11.32 -2.23 3.72
CA LEU A 125 -12.74 -2.43 3.54
C LEU A 125 -13.24 -1.45 2.49
N ALA A 126 -13.64 -1.96 1.32
CA ALA A 126 -14.24 -1.16 0.27
C ALA A 126 -15.74 -0.98 0.54
N VAL A 127 -16.17 0.24 0.88
CA VAL A 127 -17.55 0.49 1.30
C VAL A 127 -18.40 0.98 0.14
N ALA A 128 -17.98 2.01 -0.58
CA ALA A 128 -18.69 2.57 -1.73
C ALA A 128 -17.79 3.49 -2.57
N GLY A 129 -18.15 3.64 -3.84
CA GLY A 129 -17.53 4.57 -4.79
C GLY A 129 -18.31 4.54 -6.10
N LYS A 130 -18.30 5.65 -6.85
CA LYS A 130 -18.97 5.72 -8.16
C LYS A 130 -18.05 5.36 -9.32
N ALA A 131 -16.87 5.96 -9.34
CA ALA A 131 -15.89 5.72 -10.40
C ALA A 131 -15.09 4.44 -10.11
N ASP A 132 -14.69 4.27 -8.87
CA ASP A 132 -14.00 3.09 -8.36
C ASP A 132 -14.07 3.05 -6.84
N PHE A 133 -14.01 1.85 -6.27
CA PHE A 133 -13.80 1.64 -4.85
C PHE A 133 -13.05 0.34 -4.61
N GLY A 134 -12.15 0.37 -3.65
CA GLY A 134 -11.25 -0.74 -3.36
C GLY A 134 -10.18 -0.31 -2.38
N GLY A 135 -9.09 -1.02 -2.38
CA GLY A 135 -7.92 -0.73 -1.55
C GLY A 135 -6.63 -0.87 -2.34
N GLY A 136 -5.58 -0.32 -1.78
CA GLY A 136 -4.25 -0.41 -2.37
C GLY A 136 -3.15 -0.36 -1.34
N LEU A 137 -1.99 -0.87 -1.72
CA LEU A 137 -0.77 -0.82 -0.95
C LEU A 137 0.34 -0.24 -1.84
N VAL A 138 0.95 0.85 -1.36
CA VAL A 138 2.04 1.55 -2.05
C VAL A 138 3.36 1.25 -1.35
N TRP A 139 4.41 1.04 -2.14
CA TRP A 139 5.77 0.87 -1.62
C TRP A 139 6.82 1.44 -2.57
N HIS A 140 8.05 1.64 -2.07
CA HIS A 140 9.13 2.32 -2.78
C HIS A 140 8.70 3.66 -3.38
N ALA A 141 7.86 4.39 -2.65
CA ALA A 141 7.46 5.72 -3.05
C ALA A 141 8.56 6.73 -2.74
N THR A 142 9.06 7.43 -3.75
CA THR A 142 9.92 8.60 -3.56
C THR A 142 9.10 9.89 -3.53
N ASP A 143 7.92 9.87 -4.13
CA ASP A 143 6.92 10.93 -4.16
C ASP A 143 5.57 10.36 -4.63
N ASP A 144 4.57 11.21 -4.83
CA ASP A 144 3.24 10.82 -5.31
C ASP A 144 3.16 10.51 -6.83
N ARG A 145 4.30 10.55 -7.53
CA ARG A 145 4.44 10.28 -8.97
C ARG A 145 5.39 9.12 -9.28
N ASN A 146 6.11 8.61 -8.30
CA ASN A 146 7.10 7.55 -8.45
C ASN A 146 6.94 6.53 -7.33
N TYR A 147 6.29 5.39 -7.63
CA TYR A 147 6.00 4.34 -6.66
C TYR A 147 5.58 3.03 -7.34
N TYR A 148 5.51 1.96 -6.57
CA TYR A 148 4.78 0.75 -6.92
C TYR A 148 3.44 0.71 -6.17
N LEU A 149 2.43 0.10 -6.79
CA LEU A 149 1.09 -0.01 -6.22
C LEU A 149 0.50 -1.39 -6.52
N LEU A 150 0.07 -2.08 -5.48
CA LEU A 150 -0.87 -3.21 -5.59
C LEU A 150 -2.26 -2.66 -5.31
N ARG A 151 -3.17 -2.70 -6.29
CA ARG A 151 -4.52 -2.17 -6.20
C ARG A 151 -5.55 -3.27 -6.44
N ALA A 152 -6.54 -3.35 -5.58
CA ALA A 152 -7.73 -4.17 -5.74
C ALA A 152 -8.94 -3.25 -5.98
N SER A 153 -9.64 -3.46 -7.10
CA SER A 153 -10.82 -2.70 -7.49
C SER A 153 -12.06 -3.58 -7.47
N SER A 154 -13.01 -3.27 -6.60
CA SER A 154 -14.29 -3.98 -6.54
C SER A 154 -15.22 -3.64 -7.71
N VAL A 155 -15.01 -2.53 -8.42
CA VAL A 155 -15.74 -2.20 -9.64
C VAL A 155 -15.24 -3.02 -10.82
N GLU A 156 -13.93 -3.04 -11.00
CA GLU A 156 -13.30 -3.75 -12.13
C GLU A 156 -13.17 -5.26 -11.90
N GLN A 157 -13.34 -5.75 -10.66
CA GLN A 157 -13.11 -7.14 -10.25
C GLN A 157 -11.69 -7.60 -10.61
N LYS A 158 -10.69 -6.75 -10.29
CA LYS A 158 -9.30 -6.96 -10.67
C LYS A 158 -8.35 -6.55 -9.54
N VAL A 159 -7.30 -7.37 -9.40
CA VAL A 159 -6.08 -6.98 -8.66
C VAL A 159 -5.00 -6.65 -9.67
N ARG A 160 -4.41 -5.47 -9.58
CA ARG A 160 -3.35 -5.03 -10.49
C ARG A 160 -2.13 -4.57 -9.72
N LEU A 161 -0.99 -4.98 -10.24
CA LEU A 161 0.32 -4.46 -9.86
C LEU A 161 0.71 -3.37 -10.87
N TYR A 162 0.95 -2.18 -10.37
CA TYR A 162 1.42 -1.04 -11.16
C TYR A 162 2.84 -0.64 -10.79
N ARG A 163 3.55 -0.15 -11.77
CA ARG A 163 4.70 0.73 -11.60
C ARG A 163 4.31 2.12 -12.10
N VAL A 164 4.53 3.12 -11.27
CA VAL A 164 4.28 4.53 -11.63
C VAL A 164 5.63 5.25 -11.68
N VAL A 165 5.93 5.88 -12.81
CA VAL A 165 7.16 6.64 -13.02
C VAL A 165 6.80 7.97 -13.67
N LYS A 166 7.19 9.06 -13.03
CA LYS A 166 6.86 10.44 -13.44
C LYS A 166 5.36 10.64 -13.71
N GLY A 167 4.53 9.95 -12.91
CA GLY A 167 3.07 9.99 -13.04
C GLY A 167 2.49 9.08 -14.13
N VAL A 168 3.32 8.38 -14.89
CA VAL A 168 2.85 7.44 -15.92
C VAL A 168 2.65 6.06 -15.30
N GLN A 169 1.42 5.55 -15.38
CA GLN A 169 1.06 4.23 -14.87
C GLN A 169 1.37 3.14 -15.90
N GLN A 170 2.02 2.09 -15.45
CA GLN A 170 2.28 0.87 -16.22
C GLN A 170 1.76 -0.33 -15.44
N ILE A 171 0.88 -1.13 -16.05
CA ILE A 171 0.43 -2.40 -15.46
C ILE A 171 1.56 -3.41 -15.64
N VAL A 172 2.11 -3.89 -14.52
CA VAL A 172 3.13 -4.94 -14.50
C VAL A 172 2.47 -6.31 -14.55
N LYS A 173 1.38 -6.48 -13.78
CA LYS A 173 0.60 -7.72 -13.74
C LYS A 173 -0.85 -7.44 -13.38
N GLN A 174 -1.76 -8.28 -13.88
CA GLN A 174 -3.18 -8.25 -13.56
C GLN A 174 -3.68 -9.65 -13.24
N LEU A 175 -4.60 -9.72 -12.30
CA LEU A 175 -5.37 -10.91 -11.96
C LEU A 175 -6.86 -10.54 -11.93
N ASP A 176 -7.66 -11.24 -12.71
CA ASP A 176 -9.12 -11.15 -12.67
C ASP A 176 -9.64 -12.11 -11.59
N ARG A 177 -10.35 -11.56 -10.61
CA ARG A 177 -10.98 -12.38 -9.56
C ARG A 177 -12.13 -11.62 -8.91
N PRO A 178 -13.13 -12.33 -8.37
CA PRO A 178 -14.19 -11.70 -7.58
C PRO A 178 -13.60 -10.94 -6.39
N LEU A 179 -13.99 -9.67 -6.26
CA LEU A 179 -13.58 -8.76 -5.20
C LEU A 179 -14.85 -8.19 -4.55
N PRO A 180 -15.49 -8.92 -3.64
CA PRO A 180 -16.75 -8.47 -3.05
C PRO A 180 -16.55 -7.20 -2.24
N ALA A 181 -17.52 -6.30 -2.31
CA ALA A 181 -17.56 -5.11 -1.48
C ALA A 181 -18.07 -5.44 -0.07
N ASN A 182 -17.87 -4.51 0.85
CA ASN A 182 -18.39 -4.57 2.23
C ASN A 182 -17.82 -5.70 3.11
N GLY A 183 -16.80 -6.42 2.63
CA GLY A 183 -15.97 -7.34 3.39
C GLY A 183 -14.58 -6.77 3.63
N TRP A 184 -13.94 -7.18 4.72
CA TRP A 184 -12.52 -6.91 4.93
C TRP A 184 -11.70 -7.83 4.05
N HIS A 185 -10.75 -7.24 3.33
CA HIS A 185 -9.78 -7.92 2.49
C HIS A 185 -8.37 -7.52 2.87
N LYS A 186 -7.39 -8.30 2.43
CA LYS A 186 -5.99 -8.13 2.74
C LYS A 186 -5.16 -8.05 1.47
N LEU A 187 -4.26 -7.09 1.42
CA LEU A 187 -3.18 -7.02 0.43
C LEU A 187 -1.85 -7.16 1.14
N ARG A 188 -0.95 -7.97 0.60
CA ARG A 188 0.40 -8.14 1.13
C ARG A 188 1.42 -8.16 0.00
N ILE A 189 2.53 -7.48 0.22
CA ILE A 189 3.72 -7.50 -0.63
C ILE A 189 4.88 -8.02 0.19
N VAL A 190 5.54 -9.03 -0.34
CA VAL A 190 6.82 -9.54 0.17
C VAL A 190 7.84 -9.36 -0.94
N GLN A 191 8.84 -8.52 -0.71
CA GLN A 191 9.95 -8.32 -1.63
C GLN A 191 11.27 -8.68 -0.95
N ARG A 192 12.08 -9.45 -1.66
CA ARG A 192 13.44 -9.85 -1.26
C ARG A 192 14.35 -9.69 -2.48
N GLY A 193 15.20 -8.65 -2.45
CA GLY A 193 15.98 -8.29 -3.64
C GLY A 193 15.07 -8.07 -4.86
N CYS A 194 15.28 -8.86 -5.91
CA CYS A 194 14.49 -8.80 -7.15
C CYS A 194 13.24 -9.69 -7.14
N GLU A 195 13.04 -10.49 -6.11
CA GLU A 195 11.86 -11.35 -6.00
C GLU A 195 10.70 -10.59 -5.34
N LEU A 196 9.53 -10.61 -5.99
CA LEU A 196 8.32 -9.98 -5.52
C LEU A 196 7.16 -10.98 -5.47
N LYS A 197 6.50 -11.05 -4.32
CA LYS A 197 5.22 -11.75 -4.14
C LYS A 197 4.16 -10.75 -3.76
N ALA A 198 3.05 -10.77 -4.50
CA ALA A 198 1.85 -9.99 -4.20
C ALA A 198 0.72 -10.96 -3.87
N LEU A 199 0.08 -10.78 -2.73
CA LEU A 199 -0.98 -11.65 -2.24
C LEU A 199 -2.26 -10.85 -1.99
N TYR A 200 -3.38 -11.47 -2.28
CA TYR A 200 -4.72 -11.01 -1.96
C TYR A 200 -5.42 -12.10 -1.14
N ASP A 201 -5.84 -11.76 0.10
CA ASP A 201 -6.43 -12.69 1.06
C ASP A 201 -5.60 -13.99 1.21
N ASP A 202 -4.27 -13.80 1.34
CA ASP A 202 -3.26 -14.86 1.54
C ASP A 202 -3.08 -15.85 0.35
N ALA A 203 -3.63 -15.55 -0.83
CA ALA A 203 -3.52 -16.36 -2.05
C ALA A 203 -2.77 -15.64 -3.18
#